data_352c6624816f5be8cbaa119a1db86209
#
_entry.id   352c6624816f5be8cbaa119a1db86209
#
_cell.length_a   1.000
_cell.length_b   1.000
_cell.length_c   1.000
_cell.angle_alpha   90.00
_cell.angle_beta   90.00
_cell.angle_gamma   90.00
#
_symmetry.space_group_name_H-M   'P 1'
#
loop_
_entity.id
_entity.type
_entity.pdbx_description
1 polymer ?
#
loop_
_entity_poly.entity_id
_entity_poly.type
_entity_poly.pdbx_seq_one_letter_code
_entity_poly.pdbx_strand_id
1 'polypeptide(L)'
;PRPDQRHIRADGLSDLAEVAHQLNVEFNIEGNPYEESDGDYPGFLNLIESVKPSQCTLVPDDTNQLTSDHGWNIRSEQDKLKAVLEYLRTNNIRSSIFLDPDKSQLDAAKDIGVDRVEIYTGPFAEAFKKEDEKTLATYESAIQYANEISLELNAGHDLNLENIATLLSYGDIKEVSIGHALISESLIYGIENTIQKYIKIIQ
;
A
#
# COMPACT_ATOMS: atom_id res chain seq x y z
N PRO A 1 -6.45 7.67 5.56
CA PRO A 1 -7.62 8.44 6.02
C PRO A 1 -8.80 8.20 5.09
N ARG A 2 -10.02 8.17 5.65
CA ARG A 2 -11.29 7.94 4.93
C ARG A 2 -12.33 8.93 5.45
N PRO A 3 -13.41 9.24 4.71
CA PRO A 3 -14.46 10.15 5.17
C PRO A 3 -15.08 9.75 6.51
N ASP A 4 -15.26 8.44 6.77
CA ASP A 4 -15.77 7.92 8.04
C ASP A 4 -14.75 7.96 9.19
N GLN A 5 -13.52 8.34 8.92
CA GLN A 5 -12.40 8.51 9.87
C GLN A 5 -12.12 7.29 10.78
N ARG A 6 -12.52 6.07 10.36
CA ARG A 6 -12.38 4.85 11.18
C ARG A 6 -10.95 4.36 11.33
N HIS A 7 -10.06 4.63 10.36
CA HIS A 7 -8.67 4.19 10.41
C HIS A 7 -7.79 5.23 11.08
N ILE A 8 -7.84 6.46 10.58
CA ILE A 8 -7.14 7.61 11.16
C ILE A 8 -7.96 8.86 10.91
N ARG A 9 -7.99 9.74 11.91
CA ARG A 9 -8.65 11.05 11.80
C ARG A 9 -7.76 12.03 11.03
N ALA A 10 -8.40 12.89 10.26
CA ALA A 10 -7.70 13.90 9.46
C ALA A 10 -6.84 14.85 10.33
N ASP A 11 -7.33 15.20 11.52
CA ASP A 11 -6.64 16.08 12.48
C ASP A 11 -5.35 15.48 13.06
N GLY A 12 -5.22 14.16 13.09
CA GLY A 12 -4.01 13.47 13.59
C GLY A 12 -2.89 13.31 12.55
N LEU A 13 -3.15 13.57 11.27
CA LEU A 13 -2.16 13.32 10.21
C LEU A 13 -0.96 14.26 10.27
N SER A 14 -1.18 15.53 10.61
CA SER A 14 -0.10 16.52 10.73
C SER A 14 0.86 16.16 11.84
N ASP A 15 0.35 15.70 12.99
CA ASP A 15 1.17 15.28 14.15
C ASP A 15 2.03 14.06 13.79
N LEU A 16 1.45 13.08 13.05
CA LEU A 16 2.19 11.90 12.59
C LEU A 16 3.27 12.26 11.55
N ALA A 17 2.97 13.19 10.65
CA ALA A 17 3.95 13.66 9.68
C ALA A 17 5.12 14.39 10.36
N GLU A 18 4.84 15.20 11.40
CA GLU A 18 5.88 15.85 12.18
C GLU A 18 6.77 14.83 12.90
N VAL A 19 6.18 13.80 13.52
CA VAL A 19 6.94 12.72 14.17
C VAL A 19 7.79 11.95 13.14
N ALA A 20 7.24 11.61 11.98
CA ALA A 20 7.99 10.93 10.92
C ALA A 20 9.18 11.78 10.45
N HIS A 21 8.99 13.09 10.27
CA HIS A 21 10.04 14.02 9.91
C HIS A 21 11.13 14.11 11.02
N GLN A 22 10.75 14.22 12.29
CA GLN A 22 11.69 14.26 13.41
C GLN A 22 12.52 12.99 13.51
N LEU A 23 11.94 11.83 13.20
CA LEU A 23 12.61 10.52 13.21
C LEU A 23 13.36 10.24 11.91
N ASN A 24 13.25 11.10 10.91
CA ASN A 24 13.83 10.91 9.57
C ASN A 24 13.39 9.57 8.93
N VAL A 25 12.10 9.27 9.02
CA VAL A 25 11.48 8.11 8.38
C VAL A 25 10.46 8.57 7.33
N GLU A 26 10.25 7.76 6.30
CA GLU A 26 9.25 8.05 5.28
C GLU A 26 7.84 7.98 5.86
N PHE A 27 6.96 8.85 5.37
CA PHE A 27 5.55 8.86 5.73
C PHE A 27 4.70 8.60 4.48
N ASN A 28 3.97 7.49 4.48
CA ASN A 28 3.04 7.13 3.42
C ASN A 28 1.60 7.40 3.86
N ILE A 29 0.80 8.01 3.00
CA ILE A 29 -0.64 8.18 3.20
C ILE A 29 -1.37 7.39 2.12
N GLU A 30 -2.27 6.53 2.54
CA GLU A 30 -3.08 5.69 1.66
C GLU A 30 -4.54 6.13 1.65
N GLY A 31 -5.16 6.15 0.48
CA GLY A 31 -6.58 6.45 0.33
C GLY A 31 -7.05 6.58 -1.11
N ASN A 32 -8.36 6.76 -1.28
CA ASN A 32 -8.95 6.97 -2.58
C ASN A 32 -8.80 8.46 -3.00
N PRO A 33 -8.13 8.76 -4.12
CA PRO A 33 -7.88 10.12 -4.56
C PRO A 33 -9.14 10.88 -4.96
N TYR A 34 -10.27 10.20 -5.14
CA TYR A 34 -11.56 10.79 -5.53
C TYR A 34 -12.49 11.02 -4.34
N GLU A 35 -12.05 10.70 -3.14
CA GLU A 35 -12.78 11.03 -1.91
C GLU A 35 -12.77 12.53 -1.68
N GLU A 36 -13.94 13.14 -1.82
CA GLU A 36 -14.18 14.57 -1.64
C GLU A 36 -14.36 14.93 -0.15
N SER A 37 -14.48 16.21 0.15
CA SER A 37 -14.73 16.69 1.51
C SER A 37 -16.11 16.25 2.02
N ASP A 38 -16.16 15.71 3.25
CA ASP A 38 -17.38 15.32 3.94
C ASP A 38 -17.25 15.59 5.45
N GLY A 39 -18.08 16.51 5.97
CA GLY A 39 -18.01 16.96 7.35
C GLY A 39 -16.63 17.50 7.71
N ASP A 40 -15.97 16.89 8.70
CA ASP A 40 -14.63 17.25 9.15
C ASP A 40 -13.50 16.63 8.28
N TYR A 41 -13.85 15.82 7.30
CA TYR A 41 -12.89 15.26 6.34
C TYR A 41 -12.68 16.22 5.18
N PRO A 42 -11.47 16.76 4.95
CA PRO A 42 -11.25 17.80 3.95
C PRO A 42 -11.18 17.29 2.50
N GLY A 43 -11.23 15.98 2.29
CA GLY A 43 -10.95 15.33 1.01
C GLY A 43 -9.52 14.84 0.92
N PHE A 44 -9.32 13.73 0.20
CA PHE A 44 -8.03 13.04 0.18
C PHE A 44 -6.89 13.91 -0.37
N LEU A 45 -7.06 14.53 -1.53
CA LEU A 45 -6.02 15.36 -2.14
C LEU A 45 -5.70 16.61 -1.32
N ASN A 46 -6.68 17.19 -0.62
CA ASN A 46 -6.44 18.30 0.29
C ASN A 46 -5.61 17.89 1.51
N LEU A 47 -5.80 16.66 2.02
CA LEU A 47 -4.93 16.09 3.05
C LEU A 47 -3.50 15.92 2.54
N ILE A 48 -3.32 15.36 1.35
CA ILE A 48 -2.01 15.19 0.71
C ILE A 48 -1.31 16.54 0.53
N GLU A 49 -2.03 17.56 0.08
CA GLU A 49 -1.49 18.93 -0.08
C GLU A 49 -1.02 19.54 1.25
N SER A 50 -1.79 19.34 2.31
CA SER A 50 -1.50 19.90 3.63
C SER A 50 -0.34 19.21 4.34
N VAL A 51 -0.24 17.87 4.19
CA VAL A 51 0.72 17.03 4.93
C VAL A 51 2.02 16.82 4.15
N LYS A 52 1.97 16.78 2.83
CA LYS A 52 3.10 16.50 1.92
C LYS A 52 3.88 15.24 2.32
N PRO A 53 3.24 14.07 2.28
CA PRO A 53 3.89 12.81 2.66
C PRO A 53 5.04 12.48 1.69
N SER A 54 5.92 11.57 2.10
CA SER A 54 7.00 11.05 1.24
C SER A 54 6.44 10.20 0.10
N GLN A 55 5.36 9.48 0.36
CA GLN A 55 4.67 8.60 -0.57
C GLN A 55 3.16 8.71 -0.40
N CYS A 56 2.45 8.47 -1.47
CA CYS A 56 0.99 8.36 -1.46
C CYS A 56 0.59 7.07 -2.18
N THR A 57 -0.09 6.16 -1.45
CA THR A 57 -0.64 4.93 -2.02
C THR A 57 -2.12 5.14 -2.38
N LEU A 58 -2.44 5.03 -3.66
CA LEU A 58 -3.78 5.20 -4.19
C LEU A 58 -4.54 3.88 -4.17
N VAL A 59 -5.69 3.84 -3.50
CA VAL A 59 -6.58 2.68 -3.42
C VAL A 59 -7.95 2.99 -4.03
N PRO A 60 -8.65 1.99 -4.64
CA PRO A 60 -9.95 2.20 -5.26
C PRO A 60 -11.14 2.15 -4.27
N ASP A 61 -10.87 2.04 -2.98
CA ASP A 61 -11.87 1.82 -1.93
C ASP A 61 -12.99 2.84 -1.96
N ASP A 62 -14.22 2.40 -1.78
CA ASP A 62 -15.34 3.29 -1.50
C ASP A 62 -15.66 3.36 0.01
N THR A 63 -16.50 4.32 0.39
CA THR A 63 -16.87 4.56 1.80
C THR A 63 -17.63 3.40 2.46
N ASN A 64 -18.21 2.47 1.69
CA ASN A 64 -18.99 1.35 2.21
C ASN A 64 -18.12 0.12 2.51
N GLN A 65 -16.89 0.06 1.97
CA GLN A 65 -15.96 -1.04 2.23
C GLN A 65 -15.37 -0.95 3.64
N LEU A 66 -15.24 -2.08 4.32
CA LEU A 66 -14.60 -2.17 5.65
C LEU A 66 -13.08 -2.02 5.55
N THR A 67 -12.49 -2.59 4.52
CA THR A 67 -11.07 -2.56 4.19
C THR A 67 -10.90 -2.75 2.69
N SER A 68 -9.69 -2.49 2.18
CA SER A 68 -9.34 -2.78 0.79
C SER A 68 -9.52 -4.27 0.48
N ASP A 69 -10.18 -4.60 -0.60
CA ASP A 69 -10.48 -5.98 -1.02
C ASP A 69 -10.16 -6.25 -2.50
N HIS A 70 -9.69 -5.24 -3.23
CA HIS A 70 -9.26 -5.34 -4.63
C HIS A 70 -8.36 -4.16 -5.02
N GLY A 71 -7.58 -4.33 -6.08
CA GLY A 71 -6.77 -3.28 -6.68
C GLY A 71 -7.50 -2.48 -7.76
N TRP A 72 -6.85 -1.44 -8.27
CA TRP A 72 -7.36 -0.65 -9.39
C TRP A 72 -7.50 -1.46 -10.67
N ASN A 73 -8.55 -1.18 -11.44
CA ASN A 73 -8.58 -1.49 -12.86
C ASN A 73 -8.03 -0.29 -13.64
N ILE A 74 -6.70 -0.21 -13.76
CA ILE A 74 -6.02 0.95 -14.38
C ILE A 74 -6.53 1.21 -15.79
N ARG A 75 -6.79 0.15 -16.57
CA ARG A 75 -7.23 0.30 -17.97
C ARG A 75 -8.53 1.06 -18.12
N SER A 76 -9.43 0.95 -17.14
CA SER A 76 -10.71 1.69 -17.14
C SER A 76 -10.61 3.09 -16.54
N GLU A 77 -9.62 3.34 -15.67
CA GLU A 77 -9.47 4.59 -14.91
C GLU A 77 -8.23 5.41 -15.32
N GLN A 78 -7.59 5.04 -16.44
CA GLN A 78 -6.27 5.55 -16.85
C GLN A 78 -6.18 7.08 -16.86
N ASP A 79 -7.14 7.75 -17.47
CA ASP A 79 -7.08 9.21 -17.65
C ASP A 79 -7.21 9.95 -16.32
N LYS A 80 -8.06 9.46 -15.42
CA LYS A 80 -8.24 10.04 -14.08
C LYS A 80 -7.00 9.82 -13.22
N LEU A 81 -6.45 8.60 -13.23
CA LEU A 81 -5.24 8.28 -12.47
C LEU A 81 -4.03 9.09 -12.93
N LYS A 82 -3.85 9.28 -14.24
CA LYS A 82 -2.77 10.12 -14.77
C LYS A 82 -2.78 11.55 -14.21
N ALA A 83 -3.97 12.15 -14.06
CA ALA A 83 -4.07 13.51 -13.49
C ALA A 83 -3.61 13.54 -12.02
N VAL A 84 -3.97 12.52 -11.23
CA VAL A 84 -3.51 12.38 -9.84
C VAL A 84 -2.00 12.13 -9.77
N LEU A 85 -1.47 11.25 -10.61
CA LEU A 85 -0.03 10.96 -10.65
C LEU A 85 0.79 12.22 -11.03
N GLU A 86 0.32 13.00 -11.99
CA GLU A 86 0.94 14.28 -12.34
C GLU A 86 0.94 15.29 -11.18
N TYR A 87 -0.17 15.36 -10.43
CA TYR A 87 -0.26 16.16 -9.21
C TYR A 87 0.78 15.71 -8.17
N LEU A 88 0.87 14.41 -7.87
CA LEU A 88 1.83 13.87 -6.92
C LEU A 88 3.28 14.15 -7.36
N ARG A 89 3.59 13.90 -8.63
CA ARG A 89 4.92 14.16 -9.21
C ARG A 89 5.32 15.62 -9.11
N THR A 90 4.41 16.55 -9.42
CA THR A 90 4.67 17.99 -9.34
C THR A 90 4.96 18.46 -7.91
N ASN A 91 4.40 17.75 -6.91
CA ASN A 91 4.63 18.01 -5.50
C ASN A 91 5.79 17.20 -4.89
N ASN A 92 6.56 16.45 -5.70
CA ASN A 92 7.64 15.57 -5.27
C ASN A 92 7.19 14.49 -4.27
N ILE A 93 6.00 13.95 -4.45
CA ILE A 93 5.43 12.86 -3.66
C ILE A 93 5.52 11.59 -4.50
N ARG A 94 6.18 10.54 -3.98
CA ARG A 94 6.25 9.25 -4.64
C ARG A 94 4.86 8.62 -4.74
N SER A 95 4.49 8.20 -5.93
CA SER A 95 3.21 7.55 -6.19
C SER A 95 3.31 6.04 -6.01
N SER A 96 2.32 5.45 -5.34
CA SER A 96 2.09 4.01 -5.29
C SER A 96 0.63 3.72 -5.65
N ILE A 97 0.37 2.63 -6.38
CA ILE A 97 -0.99 2.21 -6.76
C ILE A 97 -1.24 0.79 -6.26
N PHE A 98 -2.36 0.60 -5.57
CA PHE A 98 -2.79 -0.70 -5.06
C PHE A 98 -3.36 -1.57 -6.18
N LEU A 99 -2.78 -2.76 -6.43
CA LEU A 99 -3.11 -3.66 -7.53
C LEU A 99 -3.23 -5.12 -7.09
N ASP A 100 -4.12 -5.83 -7.76
CA ASP A 100 -4.09 -7.29 -7.78
C ASP A 100 -2.86 -7.81 -8.58
N PRO A 101 -2.41 -9.06 -8.34
CA PRO A 101 -1.24 -9.64 -9.02
C PRO A 101 -1.55 -10.03 -10.48
N ASP A 102 -1.91 -9.05 -11.31
CA ASP A 102 -2.27 -9.19 -12.72
C ASP A 102 -1.24 -8.49 -13.62
N LYS A 103 -0.57 -9.26 -14.49
CA LYS A 103 0.47 -8.75 -15.39
C LYS A 103 -0.04 -7.64 -16.32
N SER A 104 -1.29 -7.72 -16.75
CA SER A 104 -1.86 -6.70 -17.64
C SER A 104 -2.10 -5.37 -16.92
N GLN A 105 -2.36 -5.41 -15.61
CA GLN A 105 -2.48 -4.22 -14.78
C GLN A 105 -1.08 -3.68 -14.42
N LEU A 106 -0.08 -4.55 -14.22
CA LEU A 106 1.31 -4.13 -14.01
C LEU A 106 1.86 -3.39 -15.25
N ASP A 107 1.58 -3.89 -16.47
CA ASP A 107 1.92 -3.16 -17.69
C ASP A 107 1.24 -1.80 -17.76
N ALA A 108 -0.06 -1.75 -17.45
CA ALA A 108 -0.81 -0.50 -17.45
C ALA A 108 -0.29 0.48 -16.39
N ALA A 109 0.14 0.00 -15.21
CA ALA A 109 0.76 0.82 -14.16
C ALA A 109 2.06 1.47 -14.68
N LYS A 110 2.91 0.68 -15.32
CA LYS A 110 4.14 1.17 -15.93
C LYS A 110 3.86 2.20 -17.03
N ASP A 111 2.88 1.96 -17.89
CA ASP A 111 2.50 2.84 -18.99
C ASP A 111 1.98 4.21 -18.53
N ILE A 112 1.29 4.26 -17.37
CA ILE A 112 0.82 5.54 -16.79
C ILE A 112 1.90 6.26 -15.99
N GLY A 113 3.06 5.62 -15.74
CA GLY A 113 4.20 6.24 -15.09
C GLY A 113 4.08 6.37 -13.58
N VAL A 114 3.47 5.38 -12.90
CA VAL A 114 3.50 5.28 -11.45
C VAL A 114 4.92 4.91 -10.97
N ASP A 115 5.33 5.41 -9.81
CA ASP A 115 6.65 5.10 -9.26
C ASP A 115 6.69 3.67 -8.68
N ARG A 116 5.66 3.26 -7.96
CA ARG A 116 5.53 1.94 -7.34
C ARG A 116 4.14 1.35 -7.49
N VAL A 117 4.08 0.05 -7.39
CA VAL A 117 2.83 -0.70 -7.24
C VAL A 117 2.83 -1.39 -5.88
N GLU A 118 1.77 -1.23 -5.11
CA GLU A 118 1.53 -2.05 -3.92
C GLU A 118 0.66 -3.25 -4.30
N ILE A 119 1.25 -4.45 -4.26
CA ILE A 119 0.52 -5.70 -4.53
C ILE A 119 -0.39 -6.02 -3.35
N TYR A 120 -1.69 -6.20 -3.63
CA TYR A 120 -2.68 -6.66 -2.66
C TYR A 120 -2.41 -8.10 -2.23
N THR A 121 -2.06 -8.32 -0.98
CA THR A 121 -1.63 -9.63 -0.47
C THR A 121 -2.68 -10.37 0.37
N GLY A 122 -3.93 -9.90 0.44
CA GLY A 122 -4.99 -10.62 1.14
C GLY A 122 -5.21 -12.05 0.61
N PRO A 123 -5.42 -12.26 -0.70
CA PRO A 123 -5.55 -13.61 -1.27
C PRO A 123 -4.26 -14.45 -1.14
N PHE A 124 -3.07 -13.83 -1.16
CA PHE A 124 -1.82 -14.53 -0.87
C PHE A 124 -1.80 -15.09 0.55
N ALA A 125 -2.15 -14.28 1.54
CA ALA A 125 -2.17 -14.69 2.94
C ALA A 125 -3.16 -15.85 3.18
N GLU A 126 -4.32 -15.81 2.52
CA GLU A 126 -5.29 -16.90 2.56
C GLU A 126 -4.77 -18.16 1.86
N ALA A 127 -4.15 -18.02 0.70
CA ALA A 127 -3.55 -19.11 -0.06
C ALA A 127 -2.39 -19.77 0.72
N PHE A 128 -1.55 -18.98 1.36
CA PHE A 128 -0.48 -19.47 2.23
C PHE A 128 -1.03 -20.36 3.35
N LYS A 129 -2.08 -19.89 4.03
CA LYS A 129 -2.73 -20.64 5.11
C LYS A 129 -3.40 -21.94 4.63
N LYS A 130 -3.91 -21.96 3.39
CA LYS A 130 -4.60 -23.10 2.77
C LYS A 130 -3.68 -24.01 1.95
N GLU A 131 -2.40 -23.66 1.82
CA GLU A 131 -1.43 -24.35 0.96
C GLU A 131 -1.89 -24.39 -0.52
N ASP A 132 -2.55 -23.32 -0.99
CA ASP A 132 -3.00 -23.19 -2.38
C ASP A 132 -1.84 -22.77 -3.29
N GLU A 133 -1.07 -23.76 -3.75
CA GLU A 133 0.09 -23.57 -4.62
C GLU A 133 -0.22 -22.79 -5.91
N LYS A 134 -1.44 -22.92 -6.45
CA LYS A 134 -1.83 -22.22 -7.68
C LYS A 134 -1.90 -20.72 -7.46
N THR A 135 -2.55 -20.29 -6.39
CA THR A 135 -2.63 -18.86 -6.05
C THR A 135 -1.25 -18.33 -5.68
N LEU A 136 -0.46 -19.07 -4.90
CA LEU A 136 0.92 -18.68 -4.54
C LEU A 136 1.79 -18.48 -5.79
N ALA A 137 1.72 -19.39 -6.78
CA ALA A 137 2.43 -19.27 -8.06
C ALA A 137 2.00 -18.05 -8.88
N THR A 138 0.74 -17.59 -8.74
CA THR A 138 0.28 -16.35 -9.39
C THR A 138 1.02 -15.14 -8.82
N TYR A 139 1.19 -15.05 -7.50
CA TYR A 139 1.95 -14.00 -6.84
C TYR A 139 3.42 -14.03 -7.21
N GLU A 140 4.06 -15.21 -7.16
CA GLU A 140 5.44 -15.38 -7.60
C GLU A 140 5.64 -14.88 -9.02
N SER A 141 4.78 -15.31 -9.95
CA SER A 141 4.84 -14.91 -11.36
C SER A 141 4.60 -13.42 -11.58
N ALA A 142 3.73 -12.78 -10.80
CA ALA A 142 3.46 -11.35 -10.91
C ALA A 142 4.63 -10.51 -10.36
N ILE A 143 5.20 -10.89 -9.21
CA ILE A 143 6.34 -10.21 -8.59
C ILE A 143 7.57 -10.30 -9.49
N GLN A 144 7.89 -11.50 -9.99
CA GLN A 144 9.00 -11.69 -10.94
C GLN A 144 8.82 -10.85 -12.19
N TYR A 145 7.62 -10.83 -12.75
CA TYR A 145 7.30 -10.04 -13.94
C TYR A 145 7.47 -8.54 -13.70
N ALA A 146 6.98 -8.01 -12.58
CA ALA A 146 7.17 -6.60 -12.25
C ALA A 146 8.66 -6.24 -12.14
N ASN A 147 9.47 -7.11 -11.53
CA ASN A 147 10.92 -6.92 -11.47
C ASN A 147 11.56 -6.97 -12.86
N GLU A 148 11.15 -7.90 -13.75
CA GLU A 148 11.64 -7.98 -15.13
C GLU A 148 11.37 -6.70 -15.92
N ILE A 149 10.18 -6.11 -15.77
CA ILE A 149 9.84 -4.85 -16.41
C ILE A 149 10.36 -3.62 -15.67
N SER A 150 11.14 -3.78 -14.59
CA SER A 150 11.69 -2.69 -13.75
C SER A 150 10.58 -1.78 -13.19
N LEU A 151 9.51 -2.36 -12.65
CA LEU A 151 8.48 -1.70 -11.90
C LEU A 151 8.71 -1.98 -10.42
N GLU A 152 8.94 -0.95 -9.61
CA GLU A 152 9.16 -1.11 -8.17
C GLU A 152 7.89 -1.58 -7.46
N LEU A 153 8.05 -2.52 -6.53
CA LEU A 153 6.96 -3.12 -5.79
C LEU A 153 7.00 -2.78 -4.30
N ASN A 154 5.82 -2.47 -3.78
CA ASN A 154 5.45 -2.60 -2.38
C ASN A 154 4.47 -3.78 -2.25
N ALA A 155 4.22 -4.25 -1.04
CA ALA A 155 3.23 -5.28 -0.77
C ALA A 155 2.52 -5.02 0.56
N GLY A 156 1.22 -5.21 0.59
CA GLY A 156 0.42 -4.94 1.79
C GLY A 156 -0.87 -5.73 1.85
N HIS A 157 -1.42 -5.80 3.03
CA HIS A 157 -2.63 -6.50 3.46
C HIS A 157 -2.38 -7.94 3.94
N ASP A 158 -2.78 -8.22 5.17
CA ASP A 158 -2.75 -9.55 5.83
C ASP A 158 -1.37 -10.22 5.93
N LEU A 159 -0.28 -9.47 5.72
CA LEU A 159 1.06 -9.96 5.97
C LEU A 159 1.33 -10.10 7.47
N ASN A 160 2.05 -11.17 7.84
CA ASN A 160 2.39 -11.51 9.21
C ASN A 160 3.74 -12.25 9.28
N LEU A 161 4.22 -12.57 10.49
CA LEU A 161 5.52 -13.25 10.68
C LEU A 161 5.62 -14.63 10.03
N GLU A 162 4.50 -15.30 9.75
CA GLU A 162 4.49 -16.64 9.16
C GLU A 162 4.63 -16.58 7.63
N ASN A 163 3.97 -15.63 6.97
CA ASN A 163 3.83 -15.61 5.51
C ASN A 163 4.77 -14.65 4.78
N ILE A 164 5.27 -13.61 5.45
CA ILE A 164 6.05 -12.54 4.82
C ILE A 164 7.36 -13.05 4.19
N ALA A 165 8.06 -13.99 4.83
CA ALA A 165 9.31 -14.53 4.31
C ALA A 165 9.11 -15.25 2.96
N THR A 166 7.99 -15.97 2.80
CA THR A 166 7.63 -16.62 1.54
C THR A 166 7.38 -15.59 0.44
N LEU A 167 6.62 -14.52 0.73
CA LEU A 167 6.37 -13.46 -0.26
C LEU A 167 7.68 -12.81 -0.73
N LEU A 168 8.56 -12.46 0.22
CA LEU A 168 9.83 -11.81 -0.09
C LEU A 168 10.80 -12.72 -0.86
N SER A 169 10.63 -14.05 -0.81
CA SER A 169 11.44 -14.97 -1.61
C SER A 169 11.09 -14.95 -3.11
N TYR A 170 9.97 -14.36 -3.52
CA TYR A 170 9.53 -14.33 -4.91
C TYR A 170 10.21 -13.26 -5.75
N GLY A 171 10.78 -12.21 -5.14
CA GLY A 171 11.50 -11.15 -5.85
C GLY A 171 11.79 -9.91 -5.01
N ASP A 172 12.22 -8.84 -5.69
CA ASP A 172 12.57 -7.58 -5.03
C ASP A 172 11.29 -6.77 -4.70
N ILE A 173 11.01 -6.64 -3.41
CA ILE A 173 9.92 -5.83 -2.85
C ILE A 173 10.56 -4.75 -1.97
N LYS A 174 10.26 -3.48 -2.27
CA LYS A 174 10.90 -2.32 -1.63
C LYS A 174 10.33 -1.98 -0.26
N GLU A 175 9.05 -2.29 -0.05
CA GLU A 175 8.31 -1.92 1.16
C GLU A 175 7.22 -2.95 1.44
N VAL A 176 6.98 -3.22 2.72
CA VAL A 176 5.86 -4.06 3.17
C VAL A 176 5.03 -3.31 4.20
N SER A 177 3.70 -3.38 4.04
CA SER A 177 2.74 -2.78 4.96
C SER A 177 2.19 -3.83 5.91
N ILE A 178 2.51 -3.71 7.21
CA ILE A 178 2.06 -4.64 8.25
C ILE A 178 1.06 -3.92 9.16
N GLY A 179 -0.22 -4.25 9.00
CA GLY A 179 -1.31 -3.62 9.77
C GLY A 179 -1.63 -4.35 11.08
N HIS A 180 -2.81 -4.97 11.14
CA HIS A 180 -3.33 -5.58 12.37
C HIS A 180 -2.46 -6.73 12.92
N ALA A 181 -1.71 -7.43 12.06
CA ALA A 181 -0.77 -8.47 12.51
C ALA A 181 0.30 -7.90 13.44
N LEU A 182 0.84 -6.70 13.15
CA LEU A 182 1.80 -6.05 14.05
C LEU A 182 1.22 -5.87 15.45
N ILE A 183 -0.03 -5.45 15.56
CA ILE A 183 -0.68 -5.23 16.86
C ILE A 183 -0.99 -6.54 17.56
N SER A 184 -1.61 -7.52 16.87
CA SER A 184 -1.99 -8.80 17.48
C SER A 184 -0.77 -9.61 17.94
N GLU A 185 0.29 -9.64 17.16
CA GLU A 185 1.55 -10.29 17.53
C GLU A 185 2.29 -9.56 18.66
N SER A 186 2.16 -8.24 18.71
CA SER A 186 2.72 -7.45 19.79
C SER A 186 2.06 -7.73 21.16
N LEU A 187 0.81 -8.17 21.18
CA LEU A 187 0.17 -8.64 22.41
C LEU A 187 0.78 -9.94 22.95
N ILE A 188 1.41 -10.73 22.06
CA ILE A 188 2.06 -12.01 22.42
C ILE A 188 3.54 -11.78 22.75
N TYR A 189 4.26 -11.03 21.91
CA TYR A 189 5.73 -10.93 21.96
C TYR A 189 6.24 -9.61 22.54
N GLY A 190 5.37 -8.59 22.73
CA GLY A 190 5.74 -7.22 23.00
C GLY A 190 6.12 -6.46 21.71
N ILE A 191 5.75 -5.15 21.63
CA ILE A 191 5.87 -4.34 20.40
C ILE A 191 7.32 -4.29 19.87
N GLU A 192 8.29 -4.05 20.73
CA GLU A 192 9.69 -3.97 20.36
C GLU A 192 10.21 -5.27 19.76
N ASN A 193 9.93 -6.41 20.40
CA ASN A 193 10.34 -7.72 19.90
C ASN A 193 9.65 -8.06 18.57
N THR A 194 8.38 -7.70 18.43
CA THR A 194 7.64 -7.93 17.16
C THR A 194 8.26 -7.15 16.03
N ILE A 195 8.54 -5.87 16.22
CA ILE A 195 9.22 -5.03 15.23
C ILE A 195 10.59 -5.62 14.87
N GLN A 196 11.39 -6.03 15.85
CA GLN A 196 12.70 -6.64 15.59
C GLN A 196 12.61 -7.96 14.82
N LYS A 197 11.55 -8.76 15.02
CA LYS A 197 11.31 -9.97 14.23
C LYS A 197 11.03 -9.63 12.76
N TYR A 198 10.18 -8.63 12.47
CA TYR A 198 9.93 -8.17 11.10
C TYR A 198 11.18 -7.61 10.46
N ILE A 199 11.91 -6.72 11.13
CA ILE A 199 13.17 -6.15 10.62
C ILE A 199 14.17 -7.25 10.23
N LYS A 200 14.29 -8.31 11.04
CA LYS A 200 15.19 -9.44 10.76
C LYS A 200 14.79 -10.23 9.51
N ILE A 201 13.50 -10.28 9.17
CA ILE A 201 13.02 -11.01 7.98
C ILE A 201 13.26 -10.19 6.71
N ILE A 202 13.11 -8.85 6.79
CA ILE A 202 13.21 -7.97 5.63
C ILE A 202 14.62 -7.49 5.30
N GLN A 203 15.60 -7.78 6.16
CA GLN A 203 17.05 -7.51 5.94
C GLN A 203 17.75 -8.68 5.25
#